data_a5c8fd86ec3c559e3ec606948a69cacb
#
_entry.id   a5c8fd86ec3c559e3ec606948a69cacb
#
_cell.length_a   1.000
_cell.length_b   1.000
_cell.length_c   1.000
_cell.angle_alpha   90.00
_cell.angle_beta   90.00
_cell.angle_gamma   90.00
#
_symmetry.space_group_name_H-M   'P 1'
#
loop_
_entity.id
_entity.type
_entity.pdbx_description
1 polymer ?
#
loop_
_entity_poly.entity_id
_entity_poly.type
_entity_poly.pdbx_seq_one_letter_code
_entity_poly.pdbx_strand_id
1 'polypeptide(L)'
;LIDHTAQADGNYFVQIHDAVFRGGTEYFFRLENSSGPHVDFISPPIVPSLSESEITLFGRNLPDSNPSGLKAADGQALEQLTIKISELSQTAQPGGVVLPPASVVLDGGVFRLAKGGIASNPFFIGFCPGNPLTMEQGDNDIADRAQGVLAPGLIAGSFYPARDVDHFRFPIKKNEVYWLEVFSQRLGCSTNPYVTAQLVG
;
A
#
# COMPACT_ATOMS: atom_id res chain seq x y z
N LEU A 1 -10.00 -0.59 -12.00
CA LEU A 1 -10.17 -2.03 -11.82
C LEU A 1 -11.65 -2.37 -11.86
N ILE A 2 -12.02 -3.42 -12.54
CA ILE A 2 -13.35 -4.05 -12.46
C ILE A 2 -13.13 -5.47 -11.96
N ASP A 3 -13.82 -5.81 -10.90
CA ASP A 3 -13.85 -7.13 -10.30
C ASP A 3 -15.22 -7.76 -10.59
N HIS A 4 -15.23 -8.97 -11.12
CA HIS A 4 -16.47 -9.65 -11.48
C HIS A 4 -16.39 -11.14 -11.17
N THR A 5 -17.32 -11.60 -10.36
CA THR A 5 -17.53 -13.03 -10.12
C THR A 5 -18.61 -13.53 -11.08
N ALA A 6 -18.22 -14.43 -12.00
CA ALA A 6 -19.15 -15.02 -12.95
C ALA A 6 -20.25 -15.81 -12.20
N GLN A 7 -21.50 -15.51 -12.52
CA GLN A 7 -22.66 -16.17 -11.92
C GLN A 7 -23.06 -17.45 -12.64
N ALA A 8 -22.58 -17.66 -13.85
CA ALA A 8 -22.81 -18.83 -14.66
C ALA A 8 -21.71 -18.99 -15.72
N ASP A 9 -21.56 -20.21 -16.24
CA ASP A 9 -20.71 -20.44 -17.41
C ASP A 9 -21.30 -19.74 -18.63
N GLY A 10 -20.44 -19.05 -19.39
CA GLY A 10 -20.89 -18.36 -20.59
C GLY A 10 -19.90 -17.35 -21.15
N ASN A 11 -20.33 -16.65 -22.16
CA ASN A 11 -19.56 -15.56 -22.77
C ASN A 11 -19.95 -14.22 -22.12
N TYR A 12 -18.96 -13.48 -21.64
CA TYR A 12 -19.12 -12.17 -21.06
C TYR A 12 -18.54 -11.13 -22.01
N PHE A 13 -19.20 -9.98 -22.12
CA PHE A 13 -18.76 -8.87 -22.96
C PHE A 13 -18.14 -7.77 -22.11
N VAL A 14 -16.99 -7.27 -22.54
CA VAL A 14 -16.36 -6.08 -21.97
C VAL A 14 -16.39 -4.98 -23.02
N GLN A 15 -16.96 -3.84 -22.68
CA GLN A 15 -16.99 -2.67 -23.54
C GLN A 15 -16.02 -1.62 -23.04
N ILE A 16 -15.19 -1.09 -23.93
CA ILE A 16 -14.20 -0.05 -23.64
C ILE A 16 -14.39 1.09 -24.63
N HIS A 17 -14.40 2.30 -24.12
CA HIS A 17 -14.41 3.51 -24.93
C HIS A 17 -13.77 4.67 -24.17
N ASP A 18 -13.28 5.68 -24.90
CA ASP A 18 -12.89 6.95 -24.29
C ASP A 18 -14.10 7.64 -23.66
N ALA A 19 -13.94 8.30 -22.51
CA ALA A 19 -15.04 8.90 -21.76
C ALA A 19 -15.86 9.93 -22.58
N VAL A 20 -15.24 10.57 -23.57
CA VAL A 20 -15.87 11.52 -24.47
C VAL A 20 -15.88 11.04 -25.93
N PHE A 21 -15.70 9.72 -26.11
CA PHE A 21 -15.73 9.05 -27.42
C PHE A 21 -14.72 9.57 -28.44
N ARG A 22 -13.56 10.06 -27.98
CA ARG A 22 -12.45 10.37 -28.87
C ARG A 22 -11.78 9.10 -29.36
N GLY A 23 -11.22 9.16 -30.55
CA GLY A 23 -10.50 8.04 -31.12
C GLY A 23 -9.60 8.49 -32.29
N GLY A 24 -8.63 7.65 -32.60
CA GLY A 24 -7.65 7.87 -33.65
C GLY A 24 -6.58 6.79 -33.60
N THR A 25 -5.67 6.77 -34.55
CA THR A 25 -4.60 5.77 -34.63
C THR A 25 -3.60 5.86 -33.48
N GLU A 26 -3.55 6.98 -32.79
CA GLU A 26 -2.68 7.25 -31.63
C GLU A 26 -3.33 7.00 -30.27
N TYR A 27 -4.62 6.60 -30.24
CA TYR A 27 -5.37 6.33 -29.02
C TYR A 27 -5.31 4.85 -28.67
N PHE A 28 -4.26 4.44 -27.96
CA PHE A 28 -4.09 3.05 -27.54
C PHE A 28 -4.70 2.80 -26.19
N PHE A 29 -5.08 1.54 -25.94
CA PHE A 29 -5.35 1.03 -24.60
C PHE A 29 -4.76 -0.36 -24.44
N ARG A 30 -4.55 -0.75 -23.20
CA ARG A 30 -4.24 -2.13 -22.80
C ARG A 30 -5.33 -2.61 -21.87
N LEU A 31 -6.02 -3.66 -22.24
CA LEU A 31 -6.89 -4.41 -21.36
C LEU A 31 -6.13 -5.63 -20.87
N GLU A 32 -6.08 -5.79 -19.55
CA GLU A 32 -5.57 -6.99 -18.91
C GLU A 32 -6.73 -7.72 -18.25
N ASN A 33 -6.89 -9.00 -18.57
CA ASN A 33 -7.86 -9.89 -17.95
C ASN A 33 -7.08 -10.99 -17.24
N SER A 34 -7.36 -11.18 -15.94
CA SER A 34 -6.69 -12.15 -15.11
C SER A 34 -7.67 -12.80 -14.13
N SER A 35 -7.50 -14.08 -13.90
CA SER A 35 -8.14 -14.81 -12.80
C SER A 35 -7.19 -15.03 -11.61
N GLY A 36 -6.01 -14.40 -11.64
CA GLY A 36 -5.03 -14.45 -10.56
C GLY A 36 -5.39 -13.57 -9.37
N PRO A 37 -4.56 -13.60 -8.33
CA PRO A 37 -4.72 -12.72 -7.18
C PRO A 37 -4.49 -11.26 -7.57
N HIS A 38 -5.19 -10.35 -6.91
CA HIS A 38 -4.98 -8.90 -7.03
C HIS A 38 -4.73 -8.30 -5.66
N VAL A 39 -3.64 -7.58 -5.52
CA VAL A 39 -3.28 -6.88 -4.28
C VAL A 39 -3.68 -5.41 -4.44
N ASP A 40 -4.58 -4.95 -3.59
CA ASP A 40 -5.05 -3.55 -3.57
C ASP A 40 -4.09 -2.68 -2.78
N PHE A 41 -3.64 -3.14 -1.61
CA PHE A 41 -2.63 -2.48 -0.78
C PHE A 41 -1.97 -3.46 0.19
N ILE A 42 -0.93 -3.00 0.89
CA ILE A 42 -0.19 -3.78 1.89
C ILE A 42 -0.03 -3.02 3.20
N SER A 43 0.15 -3.75 4.30
CA SER A 43 0.45 -3.17 5.62
C SER A 43 1.44 -4.06 6.41
N PRO A 44 2.53 -3.51 6.96
CA PRO A 44 3.02 -2.14 6.75
C PRO A 44 3.57 -1.95 5.32
N PRO A 45 3.52 -0.73 4.77
CA PRO A 45 4.02 -0.45 3.43
C PRO A 45 5.54 -0.31 3.36
N ILE A 46 6.20 -0.19 4.52
CA ILE A 46 7.64 -0.08 4.67
C ILE A 46 8.12 -0.99 5.82
N VAL A 47 9.27 -1.60 5.66
CA VAL A 47 9.80 -2.57 6.63
C VAL A 47 11.29 -2.34 6.93
N PRO A 48 11.78 -2.74 8.12
CA PRO A 48 13.19 -2.64 8.46
C PRO A 48 14.04 -3.75 7.82
N SER A 49 13.44 -4.89 7.44
CA SER A 49 14.13 -6.02 6.84
C SER A 49 13.24 -6.70 5.79
N LEU A 50 13.77 -6.90 4.59
CA LEU A 50 13.06 -7.62 3.52
C LEU A 50 13.07 -9.15 3.71
N SER A 51 14.01 -9.68 4.48
CA SER A 51 14.15 -11.14 4.67
C SER A 51 13.37 -11.67 5.86
N GLU A 52 13.17 -10.87 6.90
CA GLU A 52 12.62 -11.31 8.18
C GLU A 52 11.23 -10.74 8.48
N SER A 53 10.81 -9.71 7.72
CA SER A 53 9.55 -9.05 7.97
C SER A 53 8.38 -9.81 7.36
N GLU A 54 7.25 -9.72 8.05
CA GLU A 54 5.94 -10.13 7.55
C GLU A 54 5.15 -8.89 7.15
N ILE A 55 4.31 -9.04 6.14
CA ILE A 55 3.35 -8.04 5.70
C ILE A 55 1.98 -8.68 5.53
N THR A 56 0.95 -7.89 5.67
CA THR A 56 -0.40 -8.29 5.33
C THR A 56 -0.78 -7.67 3.98
N LEU A 57 -1.10 -8.53 3.04
CA LEU A 57 -1.66 -8.15 1.74
C LEU A 57 -3.17 -8.03 1.90
N PHE A 58 -3.73 -6.96 1.36
CA PHE A 58 -5.17 -6.76 1.25
C PHE A 58 -5.54 -6.74 -0.22
N GLY A 59 -6.55 -7.51 -0.60
CA GLY A 59 -6.86 -7.65 -2.03
C GLY A 59 -8.00 -8.60 -2.30
N ARG A 60 -7.95 -9.20 -3.48
CA ARG A 60 -9.02 -10.03 -4.03
C ARG A 60 -8.45 -11.30 -4.63
N ASN A 61 -9.18 -12.41 -4.48
CA ASN A 61 -8.75 -13.72 -4.96
C ASN A 61 -7.35 -14.10 -4.44
N LEU A 62 -7.05 -13.71 -3.20
CA LEU A 62 -5.80 -14.09 -2.55
C LEU A 62 -5.85 -15.58 -2.15
N PRO A 63 -4.73 -16.34 -2.30
CA PRO A 63 -4.68 -17.73 -1.86
C PRO A 63 -4.76 -17.82 -0.33
N ASP A 64 -5.53 -18.77 0.16
CA ASP A 64 -5.61 -19.12 1.58
C ASP A 64 -5.87 -17.91 2.50
N SER A 65 -6.60 -16.93 1.96
CA SER A 65 -6.91 -15.66 2.61
C SER A 65 -8.07 -15.77 3.59
N ASN A 66 -8.21 -14.74 4.43
CA ASN A 66 -9.34 -14.55 5.33
C ASN A 66 -10.07 -13.24 4.97
N PRO A 67 -11.36 -13.10 5.32
CA PRO A 67 -12.03 -11.81 5.23
C PRO A 67 -11.29 -10.75 6.07
N SER A 68 -11.04 -9.58 5.50
CA SER A 68 -10.37 -8.49 6.21
C SER A 68 -11.31 -7.62 7.05
N GLY A 69 -12.61 -7.66 6.75
CA GLY A 69 -13.58 -6.70 7.28
C GLY A 69 -13.55 -5.33 6.59
N LEU A 70 -12.55 -5.08 5.73
CA LEU A 70 -12.40 -3.84 4.97
C LEU A 70 -13.09 -3.91 3.61
N LYS A 71 -13.35 -2.73 3.05
CA LYS A 71 -13.88 -2.59 1.69
C LYS A 71 -12.96 -1.70 0.85
N ALA A 72 -12.82 -2.05 -0.41
CA ALA A 72 -12.18 -1.21 -1.39
C ALA A 72 -13.02 0.04 -1.73
N ALA A 73 -12.45 0.98 -2.45
CA ALA A 73 -13.13 2.21 -2.86
C ALA A 73 -14.38 1.97 -3.74
N ASP A 74 -14.44 0.83 -4.43
CA ASP A 74 -15.59 0.39 -5.22
C ASP A 74 -16.68 -0.30 -4.37
N GLY A 75 -16.48 -0.41 -3.04
CA GLY A 75 -17.39 -1.03 -2.10
C GLY A 75 -17.28 -2.55 -1.97
N GLN A 76 -16.42 -3.20 -2.75
CA GLN A 76 -16.18 -4.64 -2.66
C GLN A 76 -15.43 -5.01 -1.39
N ALA A 77 -15.78 -6.16 -0.79
CA ALA A 77 -15.08 -6.67 0.38
C ALA A 77 -13.67 -7.12 0.01
N LEU A 78 -12.70 -6.81 0.88
CA LEU A 78 -11.33 -7.23 0.72
C LEU A 78 -11.02 -8.47 1.57
N GLU A 79 -10.17 -9.29 1.03
CA GLU A 79 -9.51 -10.39 1.71
C GLU A 79 -8.17 -9.92 2.28
N GLN A 80 -7.63 -10.67 3.23
CA GLN A 80 -6.31 -10.44 3.78
C GLN A 80 -5.48 -11.72 3.86
N LEU A 81 -4.19 -11.57 3.62
CA LEU A 81 -3.20 -12.65 3.72
C LEU A 81 -1.93 -12.10 4.36
N THR A 82 -1.55 -12.61 5.54
CA THR A 82 -0.25 -12.31 6.14
C THR A 82 0.79 -13.29 5.62
N ILE A 83 1.91 -12.78 5.14
CA ILE A 83 2.95 -13.58 4.47
C ILE A 83 4.34 -13.00 4.76
N LYS A 84 5.34 -13.85 4.83
CA LYS A 84 6.74 -13.41 4.87
C LYS A 84 7.16 -12.87 3.52
N ILE A 85 7.90 -11.78 3.52
CA ILE A 85 8.38 -11.16 2.27
C ILE A 85 9.26 -12.13 1.48
N SER A 86 10.01 -13.00 2.15
CA SER A 86 10.82 -14.04 1.51
C SER A 86 10.02 -15.06 0.68
N GLU A 87 8.72 -15.17 0.90
CA GLU A 87 7.81 -16.04 0.15
C GLU A 87 7.24 -15.37 -1.11
N LEU A 88 7.46 -14.06 -1.26
CA LEU A 88 7.04 -13.30 -2.43
C LEU A 88 8.08 -13.39 -3.55
N SER A 89 7.59 -13.34 -4.79
CA SER A 89 8.47 -13.23 -5.94
C SER A 89 8.89 -11.78 -6.13
N GLN A 90 10.16 -11.48 -5.88
CA GLN A 90 10.71 -10.19 -6.24
C GLN A 90 10.80 -10.08 -7.77
N THR A 91 10.25 -9.02 -8.32
CA THR A 91 10.36 -8.75 -9.74
C THR A 91 11.76 -8.19 -9.99
N ALA A 92 12.62 -9.01 -10.63
CA ALA A 92 13.91 -8.51 -11.11
C ALA A 92 13.65 -7.37 -12.10
N GLN A 93 14.40 -6.28 -11.91
CA GLN A 93 14.34 -5.06 -12.72
C GLN A 93 14.37 -5.31 -14.23
N PRO A 94 13.91 -4.47 -15.00
CA PRO A 94 12.75 -3.56 -15.10
C PRO A 94 11.87 -3.84 -16.31
N GLY A 95 11.48 -5.03 -16.49
CA GLY A 95 10.78 -5.46 -17.72
C GLY A 95 9.30 -5.09 -17.81
N GLY A 96 8.76 -4.16 -17.03
CA GLY A 96 7.35 -3.85 -17.21
C GLY A 96 6.59 -3.25 -16.04
N VAL A 97 7.27 -2.82 -14.99
CA VAL A 97 6.64 -2.07 -13.92
C VAL A 97 6.97 -0.60 -14.07
N VAL A 98 5.98 0.21 -14.36
CA VAL A 98 6.11 1.67 -14.29
C VAL A 98 5.89 2.04 -12.83
N LEU A 99 6.98 2.27 -12.11
CA LEU A 99 6.91 2.90 -10.79
C LEU A 99 6.57 4.38 -10.98
N PRO A 100 5.66 4.94 -10.16
CA PRO A 100 5.48 6.38 -10.15
C PRO A 100 6.83 7.07 -9.89
N PRO A 101 7.16 8.19 -10.56
CA PRO A 101 8.45 8.87 -10.38
C PRO A 101 8.80 9.18 -8.92
N ALA A 102 7.80 9.43 -8.09
CA ALA A 102 7.97 9.66 -6.67
C ALA A 102 8.45 8.42 -5.89
N SER A 103 8.16 7.21 -6.35
CA SER A 103 8.59 5.96 -5.71
C SER A 103 10.07 5.63 -6.01
N VAL A 104 10.66 6.24 -7.02
CA VAL A 104 12.07 6.02 -7.40
C VAL A 104 13.06 6.53 -6.35
N VAL A 105 12.62 7.43 -5.47
CA VAL A 105 13.43 7.98 -4.37
C VAL A 105 13.30 7.22 -3.06
N LEU A 106 12.61 6.08 -3.07
CA LEU A 106 12.44 5.20 -1.92
C LEU A 106 13.27 3.93 -2.11
N ASP A 107 14.02 3.57 -1.07
CA ASP A 107 14.61 2.24 -1.01
C ASP A 107 13.50 1.21 -0.86
N GLY A 108 13.59 0.13 -1.65
CA GLY A 108 12.58 -0.91 -1.61
C GLY A 108 12.66 -1.85 -2.81
N GLY A 109 11.61 -2.63 -2.97
CA GLY A 109 11.48 -3.59 -4.05
C GLY A 109 10.06 -3.74 -4.56
N VAL A 110 9.94 -4.26 -5.78
CA VAL A 110 8.66 -4.62 -6.38
C VAL A 110 8.46 -6.12 -6.27
N PHE A 111 7.33 -6.50 -5.73
CA PHE A 111 6.99 -7.88 -5.44
C PHE A 111 5.68 -8.28 -6.11
N ARG A 112 5.47 -9.58 -6.23
CA ARG A 112 4.23 -10.21 -6.67
C ARG A 112 3.92 -11.41 -5.80
N LEU A 113 2.64 -11.62 -5.55
CA LEU A 113 2.14 -12.88 -4.99
C LEU A 113 1.87 -13.84 -6.14
N ALA A 114 2.29 -15.09 -6.04
CA ALA A 114 2.03 -16.12 -7.04
C ALA A 114 1.11 -17.19 -6.47
N LYS A 115 0.10 -17.60 -7.26
CA LYS A 115 -0.82 -18.69 -6.94
C LYS A 115 -1.02 -19.56 -8.18
N GLY A 116 -0.69 -20.84 -8.08
CA GLY A 116 -0.93 -21.80 -9.18
C GLY A 116 -0.26 -21.39 -10.50
N GLY A 117 0.89 -20.70 -10.46
CA GLY A 117 1.59 -20.21 -11.65
C GLY A 117 1.08 -18.85 -12.18
N ILE A 118 0.03 -18.28 -11.60
CA ILE A 118 -0.48 -16.95 -11.96
C ILE A 118 0.00 -15.96 -10.90
N ALA A 119 0.68 -14.89 -11.35
CA ALA A 119 1.17 -13.83 -10.49
C ALA A 119 0.14 -12.70 -10.34
N SER A 120 0.14 -12.06 -9.16
CA SER A 120 -0.64 -10.85 -8.91
C SER A 120 -0.14 -9.66 -9.75
N ASN A 121 -0.89 -8.55 -9.72
CA ASN A 121 -0.31 -7.25 -10.03
C ASN A 121 0.93 -6.99 -9.16
N PRO A 122 1.88 -6.16 -9.62
CA PRO A 122 3.03 -5.76 -8.82
C PRO A 122 2.62 -4.79 -7.71
N PHE A 123 3.30 -4.87 -6.56
CA PHE A 123 3.19 -3.91 -5.48
C PHE A 123 4.57 -3.60 -4.92
N PHE A 124 4.73 -2.41 -4.37
CA PHE A 124 6.00 -1.93 -3.84
C PHE A 124 6.06 -2.16 -2.33
N ILE A 125 7.20 -2.63 -1.83
CA ILE A 125 7.52 -2.70 -0.41
C ILE A 125 8.70 -1.77 -0.16
N GLY A 126 8.50 -0.75 0.67
CA GLY A 126 9.56 0.14 1.09
C GLY A 126 10.51 -0.55 2.08
N PHE A 127 11.76 -0.09 2.13
CA PHE A 127 12.78 -0.64 2.99
C PHE A 127 13.52 0.48 3.72
N CYS A 128 13.63 0.37 5.05
CA CYS A 128 14.32 1.35 5.87
C CYS A 128 15.15 0.64 6.96
N PRO A 129 16.38 0.22 6.65
CA PRO A 129 17.21 -0.53 7.60
C PRO A 129 17.66 0.34 8.77
N GLY A 130 17.80 -0.29 9.92
CA GLY A 130 18.42 0.32 11.09
C GLY A 130 17.52 1.18 11.96
N ASN A 131 16.25 1.41 11.57
CA ASN A 131 15.29 2.11 12.40
C ASN A 131 14.22 1.16 12.95
N PRO A 132 13.85 1.30 14.24
CA PRO A 132 12.74 0.52 14.78
C PRO A 132 11.42 0.95 14.13
N LEU A 133 10.63 -0.02 13.70
CA LEU A 133 9.28 0.20 13.17
C LEU A 133 8.29 0.19 14.33
N THR A 134 7.51 1.26 14.45
CA THR A 134 6.36 1.36 15.35
C THR A 134 5.09 1.35 14.50
N MET A 135 4.17 0.43 14.82
CA MET A 135 2.84 0.45 14.22
C MET A 135 1.97 1.46 14.95
N GLU A 136 1.18 2.18 14.18
CA GLU A 136 0.14 3.06 14.71
C GLU A 136 -0.83 2.27 15.59
N GLN A 137 -1.30 2.93 16.66
CA GLN A 137 -2.37 2.45 17.54
C GLN A 137 -3.59 3.35 17.30
N GLY A 138 -4.68 2.78 16.82
CA GLY A 138 -5.88 3.50 16.35
C GLY A 138 -6.70 4.24 17.42
N ASP A 139 -6.05 4.82 18.45
CA ASP A 139 -6.66 5.65 19.49
C ASP A 139 -5.83 6.92 19.77
N ASN A 140 -5.22 7.47 18.72
CA ASN A 140 -4.33 8.64 18.78
C ASN A 140 -4.88 9.87 18.02
N ASP A 141 -6.20 9.93 17.81
CA ASP A 141 -6.88 10.98 17.04
C ASP A 141 -6.80 12.37 17.68
N ILE A 142 -6.41 12.48 18.94
CA ILE A 142 -6.31 13.75 19.67
C ILE A 142 -4.97 13.86 20.40
N ALA A 143 -4.48 15.08 20.57
CA ALA A 143 -3.18 15.38 21.18
C ALA A 143 -2.98 14.75 22.56
N ASP A 144 -4.03 14.69 23.39
CA ASP A 144 -3.97 14.11 24.73
C ASP A 144 -3.73 12.58 24.71
N ARG A 145 -4.07 11.93 23.61
CA ARG A 145 -3.86 10.49 23.37
C ARG A 145 -2.74 10.21 22.39
N ALA A 146 -1.92 11.22 22.09
CA ALA A 146 -0.80 11.06 21.17
C ALA A 146 0.06 9.85 21.51
N GLN A 147 0.28 8.98 20.53
CA GLN A 147 1.10 7.78 20.69
C GLN A 147 2.56 8.15 20.94
N GLY A 148 3.15 7.63 22.00
CA GLY A 148 4.58 7.79 22.28
C GLY A 148 5.43 6.96 21.32
N VAL A 149 6.37 7.61 20.65
CA VAL A 149 7.27 6.93 19.68
C VAL A 149 8.72 7.31 19.94
N LEU A 150 9.63 6.51 19.43
CA LEU A 150 11.06 6.77 19.53
C LEU A 150 11.53 7.67 18.37
N ALA A 151 12.54 8.48 18.62
CA ALA A 151 13.29 9.22 17.62
C ALA A 151 14.81 8.95 17.82
N PRO A 152 15.55 8.53 16.78
CA PRO A 152 15.06 8.21 15.44
C PRO A 152 14.18 6.95 15.41
N GLY A 153 13.20 6.93 14.52
CA GLY A 153 12.28 5.81 14.37
C GLY A 153 11.43 5.93 13.12
N LEU A 154 10.78 4.84 12.78
CA LEU A 154 9.86 4.71 11.68
C LEU A 154 8.46 4.40 12.24
N ILE A 155 7.46 5.07 11.70
CA ILE A 155 6.06 4.84 12.06
C ILE A 155 5.34 4.40 10.80
N ALA A 156 4.55 3.33 10.90
CA ALA A 156 3.62 2.93 9.85
C ALA A 156 2.20 2.93 10.40
N GLY A 157 1.30 3.56 9.67
CA GLY A 157 -0.10 3.71 10.01
C GLY A 157 -0.98 3.86 8.79
N SER A 158 -2.26 4.14 9.01
CA SER A 158 -3.25 4.32 7.96
C SER A 158 -4.23 5.43 8.33
N PHE A 159 -4.59 6.27 7.39
CA PHE A 159 -5.66 7.26 7.58
C PHE A 159 -7.03 6.57 7.50
N TYR A 160 -7.40 5.85 8.54
CA TYR A 160 -8.65 5.10 8.63
C TYR A 160 -9.26 5.17 10.04
N PRO A 161 -10.56 5.55 10.18
CA PRO A 161 -11.54 5.84 9.10
C PRO A 161 -11.31 7.17 8.39
N ALA A 162 -12.13 7.47 7.36
CA ALA A 162 -12.05 8.76 6.67
C ALA A 162 -12.13 9.94 7.66
N ARG A 163 -11.25 10.95 7.50
CA ARG A 163 -11.01 12.11 8.38
C ARG A 163 -10.17 11.80 9.61
N ASP A 164 -9.46 10.72 9.59
CA ASP A 164 -8.48 10.36 10.60
C ASP A 164 -7.38 11.40 10.77
N VAL A 165 -6.92 11.58 12.00
CA VAL A 165 -5.86 12.53 12.36
C VAL A 165 -4.96 11.89 13.41
N ASP A 166 -3.78 11.47 13.01
CA ASP A 166 -2.84 10.80 13.88
C ASP A 166 -1.95 11.76 14.67
N HIS A 167 -1.88 11.57 15.97
CA HIS A 167 -1.00 12.32 16.86
C HIS A 167 0.10 11.41 17.42
N PHE A 168 1.34 11.81 17.20
CA PHE A 168 2.52 11.15 17.75
C PHE A 168 3.32 12.12 18.61
N ARG A 169 3.91 11.64 19.70
CA ARG A 169 4.79 12.41 20.57
C ARG A 169 6.14 11.73 20.73
N PHE A 170 7.20 12.49 20.65
CA PHE A 170 8.56 12.03 20.87
C PHE A 170 9.39 13.12 21.56
N PRO A 171 10.35 12.75 22.42
CA PRO A 171 11.19 13.72 23.11
C PRO A 171 12.16 14.36 22.11
N ILE A 172 12.24 15.69 22.19
CA ILE A 172 13.19 16.50 21.41
C ILE A 172 14.06 17.28 22.37
N LYS A 173 15.36 17.33 22.12
CA LYS A 173 16.28 18.14 22.90
C LYS A 173 16.49 19.52 22.25
N LYS A 174 16.62 20.51 23.10
CA LYS A 174 16.91 21.89 22.66
C LYS A 174 18.18 21.93 21.80
N ASN A 175 18.12 22.65 20.69
CA ASN A 175 19.19 22.84 19.71
C ASN A 175 19.53 21.59 18.85
N GLU A 176 18.82 20.48 18.97
CA GLU A 176 18.92 19.37 18.02
C GLU A 176 18.02 19.64 16.81
N VAL A 177 18.44 19.17 15.65
CA VAL A 177 17.66 19.24 14.40
C VAL A 177 17.06 17.89 14.11
N TYR A 178 15.76 17.86 13.89
CA TYR A 178 15.01 16.66 13.54
C TYR A 178 14.41 16.80 12.16
N TRP A 179 14.42 15.74 11.40
CA TRP A 179 13.77 15.60 10.11
C TRP A 179 12.52 14.76 10.28
N LEU A 180 11.39 15.29 9.81
CA LEU A 180 10.12 14.58 9.75
C LEU A 180 9.73 14.48 8.29
N GLU A 181 9.56 13.28 7.80
CA GLU A 181 9.17 13.04 6.42
C GLU A 181 8.06 12.00 6.37
N VAL A 182 6.98 12.29 5.64
CA VAL A 182 5.86 11.38 5.46
C VAL A 182 5.86 10.84 4.05
N PHE A 183 5.84 9.52 3.97
CA PHE A 183 5.72 8.78 2.72
C PHE A 183 4.30 8.24 2.62
N SER A 184 3.55 8.68 1.63
CA SER A 184 2.21 8.17 1.34
C SER A 184 2.00 8.04 -0.16
N GLN A 185 1.88 9.13 -0.90
CA GLN A 185 1.77 9.09 -2.35
C GLN A 185 2.96 8.35 -3.01
N ARG A 186 4.16 8.51 -2.44
CA ARG A 186 5.37 7.81 -2.92
C ARG A 186 5.33 6.29 -2.70
N LEU A 187 4.46 5.82 -1.83
CA LEU A 187 4.16 4.39 -1.61
C LEU A 187 3.02 3.89 -2.50
N GLY A 188 2.48 4.73 -3.38
CA GLY A 188 1.37 4.40 -4.26
C GLY A 188 -0.02 4.71 -3.67
N CYS A 189 -0.10 5.31 -2.48
CA CYS A 189 -1.37 5.66 -1.85
C CYS A 189 -1.96 6.95 -2.45
N SER A 190 -3.29 7.01 -2.54
CA SER A 190 -4.01 8.19 -3.06
C SER A 190 -4.25 9.24 -1.96
N THR A 191 -3.22 9.56 -1.17
CA THR A 191 -3.30 10.50 -0.05
C THR A 191 -2.29 11.62 -0.21
N ASN A 192 -2.62 12.79 0.35
CA ASN A 192 -1.75 13.96 0.38
C ASN A 192 -1.63 14.42 1.84
N PRO A 193 -0.72 13.82 2.64
CA PRO A 193 -0.62 14.09 4.06
C PRO A 193 -0.15 15.51 4.35
N TYR A 194 -0.67 16.07 5.43
CA TYR A 194 -0.24 17.33 6.00
C TYR A 194 0.34 17.07 7.39
N VAL A 195 1.50 17.63 7.68
CA VAL A 195 2.22 17.41 8.95
C VAL A 195 2.46 18.72 9.66
N THR A 196 2.19 18.74 10.97
CA THR A 196 2.56 19.84 11.87
C THR A 196 3.37 19.33 13.03
N ALA A 197 4.31 20.15 13.53
CA ALA A 197 5.04 19.88 14.76
C ALA A 197 4.78 21.00 15.74
N GLN A 198 4.45 20.66 16.99
CA GLN A 198 4.15 21.61 18.05
C GLN A 198 4.84 21.21 19.35
N LEU A 199 5.25 22.19 20.14
CA LEU A 199 5.67 21.97 21.52
C LEU A 199 4.42 21.72 22.37
N VAL A 200 4.41 20.58 23.05
CA VAL A 200 3.38 20.27 24.03
C VAL A 200 3.93 20.68 25.40
N GLY A 201 3.25 21.61 26.07
CA GLY A 201 3.62 22.14 27.38
C GLY A 201 3.23 21.20 28.51
#